data_2c26f968149b8a1a7784b6359ed92371
#
_entry.id   2c26f968149b8a1a7784b6359ed92371
#
_cell.length_a   1.000
_cell.length_b   1.000
_cell.length_c   1.000
_cell.angle_alpha   90.00
_cell.angle_beta   90.00
_cell.angle_gamma   90.00
#
_symmetry.space_group_name_H-M   'P 1'
#
loop_
_entity.id
_entity.type
_entity.pdbx_description
1 polymer ?
#
loop_
_entity_poly.entity_id
_entity_poly.type
_entity_poly.pdbx_seq_one_letter_code
_entity_poly.pdbx_strand_id
1 'polypeptide(L)' 'QLESEIADLGERFETRKRVDRAKGLLQTNMGLSEPEAFRWIQKTSMDRRLTMREVADAVVDQLGGAGKD' A
#
# COMPACT_ATOMS: atom_id res chain seq x y z
N GLN A 1 -13.09 -16.27 -9.45
CA GLN A 1 -12.82 -14.89 -9.62
C GLN A 1 -14.04 -14.03 -9.72
N LEU A 2 -15.06 -14.53 -10.35
CA LEU A 2 -16.25 -13.73 -10.51
C LEU A 2 -16.90 -13.46 -9.17
N GLU A 3 -16.95 -14.43 -8.34
CA GLU A 3 -17.59 -14.21 -7.08
C GLU A 3 -16.76 -13.28 -6.24
N SER A 4 -15.48 -13.30 -6.40
CA SER A 4 -14.71 -12.36 -5.65
C SER A 4 -14.84 -10.98 -6.23
N GLU A 5 -15.48 -10.86 -7.35
CA GLU A 5 -15.66 -9.55 -7.92
C GLU A 5 -16.44 -8.63 -7.01
N ILE A 6 -17.51 -9.13 -6.45
CA ILE A 6 -18.34 -8.31 -5.59
C ILE A 6 -17.61 -7.99 -4.31
N ALA A 7 -17.04 -8.99 -3.68
CA ALA A 7 -16.25 -8.73 -2.50
C ALA A 7 -15.04 -7.91 -2.85
N ASP A 8 -14.53 -8.10 -4.08
CA ASP A 8 -13.37 -7.38 -4.52
C ASP A 8 -13.60 -5.90 -4.64
N LEU A 9 -14.77 -5.49 -5.01
CA LEU A 9 -15.01 -4.08 -5.20
C LEU A 9 -14.68 -3.29 -3.93
N GLY A 10 -15.18 -3.74 -2.81
CA GLY A 10 -14.89 -3.07 -1.57
C GLY A 10 -13.44 -3.23 -1.18
N GLU A 11 -12.90 -4.42 -1.36
CA GLU A 11 -11.53 -4.66 -1.00
C GLU A 11 -10.57 -3.90 -1.89
N ARG A 12 -10.88 -3.83 -3.16
CA ARG A 12 -10.02 -3.08 -4.07
C ARG A 12 -9.99 -1.62 -3.71
N PHE A 13 -11.13 -1.10 -3.35
CA PHE A 13 -11.21 0.31 -2.99
C PHE A 13 -10.34 0.58 -1.78
N GLU A 14 -10.45 -0.26 -0.77
CA GLU A 14 -9.64 -0.09 0.42
C GLU A 14 -8.17 -0.31 0.15
N THR A 15 -7.87 -1.32 -0.62
CA THR A 15 -6.48 -1.59 -0.96
C THR A 15 -5.89 -0.40 -1.70
N ARG A 16 -6.66 0.13 -2.62
CA ARG A 16 -6.17 1.26 -3.40
C ARG A 16 -5.93 2.46 -2.52
N LYS A 17 -6.84 2.72 -1.60
CA LYS A 17 -6.67 3.84 -0.68
C LYS A 17 -5.41 3.68 0.15
N ARG A 18 -5.19 2.48 0.65
CA ARG A 18 -4.02 2.24 1.48
C ARG A 18 -2.75 2.33 0.67
N VAL A 19 -2.77 1.79 -0.54
CA VAL A 19 -1.60 1.87 -1.40
C VAL A 19 -1.31 3.32 -1.76
N ASP A 20 -2.35 4.08 -2.07
CA ASP A 20 -2.16 5.48 -2.38
C ASP A 20 -1.55 6.23 -1.20
N ARG A 21 -2.05 5.95 -0.02
CA ARG A 21 -1.53 6.60 1.17
C ARG A 21 -0.09 6.20 1.41
N ALA A 22 0.20 4.91 1.25
CA ALA A 22 1.56 4.43 1.43
C ALA A 22 2.49 5.09 0.42
N LYS A 23 2.04 5.22 -0.81
CA LYS A 23 2.86 5.88 -1.82
C LYS A 23 3.20 7.30 -1.40
N GLY A 24 2.21 8.01 -0.90
CA GLY A 24 2.45 9.37 -0.45
C GLY A 24 3.46 9.43 0.67
N LEU A 25 3.37 8.50 1.60
CA LEU A 25 4.31 8.46 2.70
C LEU A 25 5.72 8.13 2.21
N LEU A 26 5.81 7.19 1.29
CA LEU A 26 7.12 6.85 0.74
C LEU A 26 7.72 8.03 0.00
N GLN A 27 6.90 8.75 -0.73
CA GLN A 27 7.40 9.92 -1.44
C GLN A 27 7.90 10.98 -0.48
N THR A 28 7.17 11.19 0.60
CA THR A 28 7.54 12.21 1.55
C THR A 28 8.74 11.78 2.39
N ASN A 29 8.74 10.54 2.86
CA ASN A 29 9.78 10.10 3.78
C ASN A 29 11.04 9.65 3.09
N MET A 30 10.91 9.08 1.92
CA MET A 30 12.07 8.55 1.20
C MET A 30 12.42 9.35 -0.04
N GLY A 31 11.60 10.30 -0.40
CA GLY A 31 11.89 11.08 -1.59
C GLY A 31 11.72 10.32 -2.88
N LEU A 32 10.88 9.31 -2.88
CA LEU A 32 10.65 8.54 -4.09
C LEU A 32 9.63 9.23 -4.97
N SER A 33 9.71 8.97 -6.27
CA SER A 33 8.67 9.43 -7.16
C SER A 33 7.48 8.50 -7.04
N GLU A 34 6.35 8.91 -7.62
CA GLU A 34 5.15 8.09 -7.52
C GLU A 34 5.37 6.70 -8.09
N PRO A 35 5.90 6.55 -9.32
CA PRO A 35 6.13 5.20 -9.81
C PRO A 35 7.14 4.42 -9.00
N GLU A 36 8.11 5.10 -8.45
CA GLU A 36 9.10 4.42 -7.62
C GLU A 36 8.47 3.93 -6.33
N ALA A 37 7.61 4.73 -5.74
CA ALA A 37 6.93 4.31 -4.52
C ALA A 37 6.07 3.10 -4.77
N PHE A 38 5.34 3.11 -5.88
CA PHE A 38 4.50 1.98 -6.21
C PHE A 38 5.35 0.73 -6.43
N ARG A 39 6.45 0.88 -7.14
CA ARG A 39 7.34 -0.24 -7.39
C ARG A 39 7.92 -0.77 -6.08
N TRP A 40 8.24 0.12 -5.17
CA TRP A 40 8.75 -0.28 -3.87
C TRP A 40 7.76 -1.17 -3.14
N ILE A 41 6.48 -0.77 -3.15
CA ILE A 41 5.45 -1.56 -2.50
C ILE A 41 5.32 -2.91 -3.20
N GLN A 42 5.34 -2.90 -4.53
CA GLN A 42 5.19 -4.12 -5.28
C GLN A 42 6.35 -5.08 -4.99
N LYS A 43 7.54 -4.55 -5.01
CA LYS A 43 8.71 -5.38 -4.78
C LYS A 43 8.70 -5.95 -3.37
N THR A 44 8.36 -5.13 -2.40
CA THR A 44 8.33 -5.59 -1.02
C THR A 44 7.28 -6.69 -0.85
N SER A 45 6.15 -6.53 -1.51
CA SER A 45 5.11 -7.54 -1.39
C SER A 45 5.59 -8.87 -1.92
N MET A 46 6.35 -8.87 -3.00
CA MET A 46 6.88 -10.09 -3.54
C MET A 46 8.00 -10.65 -2.69
N ASP A 47 8.85 -9.78 -2.20
CA ASP A 47 9.98 -10.21 -1.38
C ASP A 47 9.50 -10.90 -0.10
N ARG A 48 8.48 -10.36 0.50
CA ARG A 48 8.01 -10.89 1.77
C ARG A 48 6.78 -11.75 1.60
N ARG A 49 6.35 -11.93 0.37
CA ARG A 49 5.16 -12.74 0.08
C ARG A 49 3.94 -12.19 0.78
N LEU A 50 3.83 -10.90 0.80
CA LEU A 50 2.67 -10.22 1.34
C LEU A 50 1.84 -9.66 0.21
N THR A 51 0.59 -9.34 0.52
CA THR A 51 -0.23 -8.65 -0.47
C THR A 51 0.17 -7.18 -0.46
N MET A 52 -0.19 -6.50 -1.53
CA MET A 52 0.10 -5.07 -1.59
C MET A 52 -0.61 -4.34 -0.46
N ARG A 53 -1.79 -4.80 -0.09
CA ARG A 53 -2.51 -4.20 1.02
C ARG A 53 -1.73 -4.35 2.32
N GLU A 54 -1.17 -5.50 2.53
CA GLU A 54 -0.39 -5.74 3.75
C GLU A 54 0.84 -4.86 3.78
N VAL A 55 1.50 -4.74 2.64
CA VAL A 55 2.68 -3.89 2.57
C VAL A 55 2.27 -2.43 2.81
N ALA A 56 1.20 -2.00 2.18
CA ALA A 56 0.74 -0.63 2.36
C ALA A 56 0.36 -0.38 3.81
N ASP A 57 -0.27 -1.35 4.43
CA ASP A 57 -0.63 -1.24 5.84
C ASP A 57 0.62 -1.04 6.69
N ALA A 58 1.64 -1.83 6.43
CA ALA A 58 2.87 -1.72 7.18
C ALA A 58 3.53 -0.36 6.97
N VAL A 59 3.52 0.12 5.74
CA VAL A 59 4.10 1.41 5.46
C VAL A 59 3.35 2.51 6.21
N VAL A 60 2.03 2.47 6.16
CA VAL A 60 1.24 3.47 6.84
C VAL A 60 1.48 3.39 8.34
N ASP A 61 1.60 2.19 8.85
CA ASP A 61 1.81 2.01 10.28
C ASP A 61 3.16 2.56 10.70
N GLN A 62 4.17 2.34 9.90
CA GLN A 62 5.52 2.73 10.29
C GLN A 62 5.82 4.19 9.96
N LEU A 63 5.37 4.64 8.81
CA LEU A 63 5.71 5.99 8.38
C LEU A 63 4.62 6.99 8.68
N GLY A 64 3.38 6.56 8.67
CA GLY A 64 2.30 7.49 8.85
C GLY A 64 1.60 7.37 10.17
N GLY A 65 1.56 6.18 10.73
CA GLY A 65 0.80 5.96 11.92
C GLY A 65 1.48 6.47 13.16
N ALA A 66 2.72 6.70 13.07
CA ALA A 66 3.42 7.09 14.28
C ALA A 66 2.77 8.29 14.86
N GLY A 67 2.21 8.82 14.55
CA GLY A 67 1.59 9.80 15.24
C GLY A 67 0.15 9.71 15.18
N LYS A 68 0.31 9.59 14.92
CA LYS A 68 -0.69 9.90 15.01
C LYS A 68 -1.63 9.77 15.28
N ASP A 69 -1.48 9.57 15.27
CA ASP A 69 -2.19 9.48 15.52
C ASP A 69 -2.53 9.53 15.71
#